data_311779aff532fc47e588c27d61d089cf
#
_entry.id   311779aff532fc47e588c27d61d089cf
#
_cell.length_a   1.000
_cell.length_b   1.000
_cell.length_c   1.000
_cell.angle_alpha   90.00
_cell.angle_beta   90.00
_cell.angle_gamma   90.00
#
_symmetry.space_group_name_H-M   'P 1'
#
loop_
_entity.id
_entity.type
_entity.pdbx_description
1 polymer ?
#
loop_
_entity_poly.entity_id
_entity_poly.type
_entity_poly.pdbx_seq_one_letter_code
_entity_poly.pdbx_strand_id
1 'polypeptide(L)'
;MDDSVKQWFVIQTNPKEDSLACLVLSQQGVQTYQPFMEKYVFHARKKTLKKYPLFPNYLFVRVVPVEEELHKIRWCRGVRRILLDNYQPVPIEEEFIVGLHSLEDEGSGVIKKPVEFSPGDVVRIKSGPLRDLYGIFEAWGSDEGRVRILVDMVNNRAKVVMHSSLIEKI
;
A
#
# COMPACT_ATOMS: atom_id res chain seq x y z
N MET A 1 -25.33 29.37 5.05
CA MET A 1 -25.16 28.14 4.26
C MET A 1 -23.78 27.63 4.60
N ASP A 2 -23.79 26.56 5.36
CA ASP A 2 -22.55 25.99 5.86
C ASP A 2 -21.95 25.14 4.71
N ASP A 3 -21.03 25.74 3.98
CA ASP A 3 -20.27 25.09 2.93
C ASP A 3 -19.17 24.22 3.60
N SER A 4 -19.61 23.33 4.45
CA SER A 4 -18.73 22.41 5.17
C SER A 4 -18.16 21.41 4.16
N VAL A 5 -16.99 21.72 3.66
CA VAL A 5 -16.28 20.89 2.69
C VAL A 5 -15.87 19.58 3.35
N LYS A 6 -16.28 18.48 2.76
CA LYS A 6 -15.80 17.14 3.18
C LYS A 6 -14.30 17.02 2.91
N GLN A 7 -13.58 16.54 3.89
CA GLN A 7 -12.14 16.31 3.82
C GLN A 7 -11.81 14.85 4.11
N TRP A 8 -10.68 14.40 3.61
CA TRP A 8 -10.17 13.07 3.90
C TRP A 8 -9.38 13.04 5.19
N PHE A 9 -9.59 11.99 5.98
CA PHE A 9 -8.86 11.69 7.20
C PHE A 9 -8.43 10.25 7.22
N VAL A 10 -7.42 9.93 8.03
CA VAL A 10 -6.98 8.56 8.26
C VAL A 10 -7.53 8.06 9.59
N ILE A 11 -8.10 6.88 9.56
CA ILE A 11 -8.49 6.14 10.75
C ILE A 11 -7.66 4.86 10.88
N GLN A 12 -7.41 4.46 12.11
CA GLN A 12 -6.85 3.16 12.43
C GLN A 12 -7.98 2.22 12.83
N THR A 13 -8.01 1.04 12.26
CA THR A 13 -8.94 -0.03 12.60
C THR A 13 -8.35 -0.96 13.66
N ASN A 14 -9.21 -1.76 14.29
CA ASN A 14 -8.74 -2.90 15.06
C ASN A 14 -8.11 -3.94 14.09
N PRO A 15 -7.16 -4.76 14.58
CA PRO A 15 -6.55 -5.79 13.75
C PRO A 15 -7.57 -6.70 13.09
N LYS A 16 -7.48 -6.86 11.77
CA LYS A 16 -8.37 -7.68 10.92
C LYS A 16 -9.84 -7.22 10.87
N GLU A 17 -10.14 -6.00 11.33
CA GLU A 17 -11.49 -5.44 11.29
C GLU A 17 -11.66 -4.34 10.23
N ASP A 18 -10.73 -4.20 9.30
CA ASP A 18 -10.77 -3.20 8.22
C ASP A 18 -12.07 -3.29 7.41
N SER A 19 -12.43 -4.51 6.97
CA SER A 19 -13.65 -4.73 6.20
C SER A 19 -14.90 -4.45 7.00
N LEU A 20 -14.91 -4.77 8.29
CA LEU A 20 -16.04 -4.48 9.19
C LEU A 20 -16.22 -2.98 9.36
N ALA A 21 -15.13 -2.25 9.64
CA ALA A 21 -15.17 -0.80 9.78
C ALA A 21 -15.66 -0.13 8.49
N CYS A 22 -15.13 -0.57 7.33
CA CYS A 22 -15.55 -0.08 6.03
C CYS A 22 -17.05 -0.28 5.79
N LEU A 23 -17.56 -1.48 6.08
CA LEU A 23 -18.98 -1.81 5.92
C LEU A 23 -19.87 -0.93 6.80
N VAL A 24 -19.56 -0.83 8.10
CA VAL A 24 -20.38 -0.08 9.06
C VAL A 24 -20.36 1.42 8.75
N LEU A 25 -19.18 1.98 8.43
CA LEU A 25 -19.06 3.39 8.03
C LEU A 25 -19.86 3.69 6.75
N SER A 26 -19.78 2.82 5.76
CA SER A 26 -20.55 2.96 4.52
C SER A 26 -22.06 2.92 4.76
N GLN A 27 -22.55 2.08 5.67
CA GLN A 27 -23.95 2.05 6.08
C GLN A 27 -24.40 3.35 6.77
N GLN A 28 -23.46 4.07 7.39
CA GLN A 28 -23.71 5.37 7.99
C GLN A 28 -23.55 6.55 7.01
N GLY A 29 -23.34 6.25 5.72
CA GLY A 29 -23.18 7.27 4.68
C GLY A 29 -21.78 7.91 4.63
N VAL A 30 -20.80 7.35 5.32
CA VAL A 30 -19.42 7.81 5.28
C VAL A 30 -18.71 7.20 4.08
N GLN A 31 -18.14 8.03 3.22
CA GLN A 31 -17.31 7.56 2.13
C GLN A 31 -15.99 7.03 2.68
N THR A 32 -15.66 5.80 2.34
CA THR A 32 -14.42 5.13 2.76
C THR A 32 -13.57 4.78 1.55
N TYR A 33 -12.25 4.73 1.74
CA TYR A 33 -11.31 4.28 0.74
C TYR A 33 -10.21 3.46 1.41
N GLN A 34 -9.98 2.27 0.89
CA GLN A 34 -8.86 1.42 1.27
C GLN A 34 -8.17 0.93 0.00
N PRO A 35 -6.97 1.43 -0.30
CA PRO A 35 -6.21 0.94 -1.44
C PRO A 35 -5.71 -0.47 -1.18
N PHE A 36 -5.80 -1.31 -2.20
CA PHE A 36 -5.30 -2.68 -2.18
C PHE A 36 -4.16 -2.85 -3.15
N MET A 37 -3.29 -3.79 -2.84
CA MET A 37 -2.25 -4.27 -3.74
C MET A 37 -2.30 -5.79 -3.85
N GLU A 38 -1.77 -6.33 -4.93
CA GLU A 38 -1.58 -7.76 -5.09
C GLU A 38 -0.16 -8.15 -4.70
N LYS A 39 -0.04 -9.26 -3.99
CA LYS A 39 1.24 -9.86 -3.64
C LYS A 39 1.22 -11.35 -3.98
N TYR A 40 2.34 -11.85 -4.48
CA TYR A 40 2.53 -13.27 -4.60
C TYR A 40 2.84 -13.88 -3.23
N VAL A 41 2.07 -14.89 -2.87
CA VAL A 41 2.28 -15.67 -1.65
C VAL A 41 2.68 -17.10 -2.06
N PHE A 42 3.75 -17.58 -1.45
CA PHE A 42 4.21 -18.95 -1.64
C PHE A 42 3.68 -19.81 -0.49
N HIS A 43 2.89 -20.80 -0.82
CA HIS A 43 2.44 -21.80 0.13
C HIS A 43 2.57 -23.19 -0.49
N ALA A 44 3.21 -24.12 0.22
CA ALA A 44 3.41 -25.50 -0.23
C ALA A 44 3.94 -25.62 -1.68
N ARG A 45 4.95 -24.83 -2.04
CA ARG A 45 5.55 -24.73 -3.39
C ARG A 45 4.64 -24.16 -4.48
N LYS A 46 3.45 -23.66 -4.11
CA LYS A 46 2.53 -23.01 -5.04
C LYS A 46 2.57 -21.50 -4.87
N LYS A 47 2.82 -20.79 -5.97
CA LYS A 47 2.73 -19.33 -6.05
C LYS A 47 1.28 -18.94 -6.29
N THR A 48 0.71 -18.11 -5.42
CA THR A 48 -0.67 -17.64 -5.55
C THR A 48 -0.68 -16.11 -5.39
N LEU A 49 -1.41 -15.44 -6.27
CA LEU A 49 -1.62 -13.99 -6.17
C LEU A 49 -2.73 -13.72 -5.16
N LYS A 50 -2.45 -12.90 -4.15
CA LYS A 50 -3.43 -12.50 -3.14
C LYS A 50 -3.52 -10.98 -3.03
N LYS A 51 -4.74 -10.50 -2.75
CA LYS A 51 -5.05 -9.10 -2.54
C LYS A 51 -4.87 -8.74 -1.06
N TYR A 52 -4.12 -7.67 -0.80
CA TYR A 52 -3.85 -7.15 0.54
C TYR A 52 -4.08 -5.65 0.59
N PRO A 53 -4.52 -5.09 1.73
CA PRO A 53 -4.51 -3.66 1.94
C PRO A 53 -3.10 -3.08 1.76
N LEU A 54 -2.98 -1.96 1.05
CA LEU A 54 -1.71 -1.24 0.93
C LEU A 54 -1.24 -0.75 2.30
N PHE A 55 -2.19 -0.30 3.13
CA PHE A 55 -1.96 0.14 4.50
C PHE A 55 -2.80 -0.71 5.46
N PRO A 56 -2.29 -1.86 5.95
CA PRO A 56 -3.03 -2.73 6.86
C PRO A 56 -3.47 -1.99 8.12
N ASN A 57 -4.71 -2.18 8.53
CA ASN A 57 -5.36 -1.52 9.68
C ASN A 57 -5.54 0.01 9.55
N TYR A 58 -5.47 0.55 8.33
CA TYR A 58 -5.76 1.96 8.07
C TYR A 58 -6.78 2.10 6.95
N LEU A 59 -7.72 3.04 7.13
CA LEU A 59 -8.71 3.44 6.13
C LEU A 59 -8.67 4.94 5.94
N PHE A 60 -8.95 5.39 4.73
CA PHE A 60 -9.29 6.79 4.47
C PHE A 60 -10.80 6.97 4.58
N VAL A 61 -11.23 8.02 5.24
CA VAL A 61 -12.63 8.40 5.40
C VAL A 61 -12.84 9.84 4.97
N ARG A 62 -13.93 10.13 4.27
CA ARG A 62 -14.25 11.46 3.80
C ARG A 62 -15.50 11.98 4.51
N VAL A 63 -15.31 12.97 5.35
CA VAL A 63 -16.37 13.58 6.17
C VAL A 63 -16.16 15.08 6.31
N VAL A 64 -17.22 15.76 6.73
CA VAL A 64 -17.11 17.14 7.22
C VAL A 64 -16.46 17.09 8.61
N PRO A 65 -15.43 17.90 8.89
CA PRO A 65 -14.71 17.86 10.17
C PRO A 65 -15.48 18.55 11.30
N VAL A 66 -16.73 18.15 11.51
CA VAL A 66 -17.55 18.59 12.63
C VAL A 66 -17.65 17.51 13.68
N GLU A 67 -17.80 17.89 14.96
CA GLU A 67 -17.78 16.93 16.07
C GLU A 67 -18.78 15.79 15.91
N GLU A 68 -19.98 16.08 15.38
CA GLU A 68 -21.00 15.07 15.14
C GLU A 68 -20.52 13.94 14.21
N GLU A 69 -19.90 14.31 13.08
CA GLU A 69 -19.40 13.34 12.11
C GLU A 69 -18.17 12.59 12.63
N LEU A 70 -17.27 13.31 13.32
CA LEU A 70 -16.10 12.70 13.94
C LEU A 70 -16.48 11.75 15.08
N HIS A 71 -17.52 12.06 15.83
CA HIS A 71 -18.08 11.20 16.88
C HIS A 71 -18.59 9.87 16.29
N LYS A 72 -19.35 9.90 15.20
CA LYS A 72 -19.82 8.70 14.50
C LYS A 72 -18.65 7.79 14.14
N ILE A 73 -17.56 8.35 13.64
CA ILE A 73 -16.37 7.59 13.26
C ILE A 73 -15.69 6.99 14.50
N ARG A 74 -15.47 7.79 15.55
CA ARG A 74 -14.77 7.32 16.76
C ARG A 74 -15.45 6.12 17.42
N TRP A 75 -16.77 6.09 17.38
CA TRP A 75 -17.58 5.04 18.00
C TRP A 75 -18.07 3.97 17.03
N CYS A 76 -17.59 4.02 15.79
CA CYS A 76 -17.90 3.01 14.80
C CYS A 76 -17.24 1.68 15.15
N ARG A 77 -18.00 0.59 15.04
CA ARG A 77 -17.48 -0.75 15.24
C ARG A 77 -16.36 -1.06 14.24
N GLY A 78 -15.26 -1.58 14.74
CA GLY A 78 -14.06 -1.87 13.93
C GLY A 78 -13.07 -0.72 13.88
N VAL A 79 -13.47 0.49 14.22
CA VAL A 79 -12.58 1.65 14.32
C VAL A 79 -11.91 1.68 15.69
N ARG A 80 -10.60 1.84 15.70
CA ARG A 80 -9.81 2.01 16.92
C ARG A 80 -9.65 3.48 17.29
N ARG A 81 -9.31 4.32 16.30
CA ARG A 81 -9.13 5.77 16.49
C ARG A 81 -9.01 6.51 15.16
N ILE A 82 -9.28 7.81 15.20
CA ILE A 82 -8.89 8.75 14.14
C ILE A 82 -7.44 9.16 14.41
N LEU A 83 -6.63 9.33 13.38
CA LEU A 83 -5.28 9.88 13.53
C LEU A 83 -5.35 11.38 13.82
N LEU A 84 -4.67 11.78 14.87
CA LEU A 84 -4.65 13.16 15.37
C LEU A 84 -3.21 13.69 15.38
N ASP A 85 -3.08 14.97 15.12
CA ASP A 85 -1.90 15.75 15.46
C ASP A 85 -2.34 16.91 16.37
N ASN A 86 -1.66 17.11 17.49
CA ASN A 86 -2.03 18.09 18.50
C ASN A 86 -3.54 18.07 18.87
N TYR A 87 -4.10 16.85 19.05
CA TYR A 87 -5.51 16.60 19.37
C TYR A 87 -6.52 17.00 18.28
N GLN A 88 -6.05 17.34 17.09
CA GLN A 88 -6.91 17.66 15.95
C GLN A 88 -6.76 16.60 14.86
N PRO A 89 -7.85 16.18 14.18
CA PRO A 89 -7.77 15.34 13.00
C PRO A 89 -6.94 16.00 11.90
N VAL A 90 -6.02 15.24 11.32
CA VAL A 90 -5.15 15.73 10.24
C VAL A 90 -5.81 15.45 8.90
N PRO A 91 -6.20 16.47 8.13
CA PRO A 91 -6.74 16.26 6.81
C PRO A 91 -5.66 15.76 5.84
N ILE A 92 -6.07 14.90 4.93
CA ILE A 92 -5.25 14.42 3.82
C ILE A 92 -5.64 15.18 2.56
N GLU A 93 -4.64 15.63 1.82
CA GLU A 93 -4.84 16.32 0.55
C GLU A 93 -5.59 15.44 -0.46
N GLU A 94 -6.57 16.00 -1.16
CA GLU A 94 -7.35 15.29 -2.17
C GLU A 94 -6.44 14.69 -3.24
N GLU A 95 -5.39 15.41 -3.63
CA GLU A 95 -4.40 14.98 -4.63
C GLU A 95 -3.69 13.68 -4.24
N PHE A 96 -3.48 13.44 -2.95
CA PHE A 96 -2.90 12.19 -2.47
C PHE A 96 -3.84 11.00 -2.76
N ILE A 97 -5.12 11.16 -2.48
CA ILE A 97 -6.13 10.12 -2.74
C ILE A 97 -6.30 9.90 -4.24
N VAL A 98 -6.36 10.97 -5.03
CA VAL A 98 -6.40 10.90 -6.49
C VAL A 98 -5.16 10.18 -7.04
N GLY A 99 -3.98 10.49 -6.47
CA GLY A 99 -2.73 9.81 -6.82
C GLY A 99 -2.78 8.31 -6.57
N LEU A 100 -3.33 7.87 -5.43
CA LEU A 100 -3.51 6.44 -5.15
C LEU A 100 -4.47 5.78 -6.14
N HIS A 101 -5.61 6.42 -6.44
CA HIS A 101 -6.57 5.92 -7.44
C HIS A 101 -5.95 5.80 -8.83
N SER A 102 -5.07 6.72 -9.20
CA SER A 102 -4.39 6.68 -10.51
C SER A 102 -3.43 5.49 -10.68
N LEU A 103 -2.99 4.90 -9.58
CA LEU A 103 -2.14 3.70 -9.57
C LEU A 103 -2.95 2.40 -9.62
N GLU A 104 -4.26 2.48 -9.44
CA GLU A 104 -5.14 1.33 -9.51
C GLU A 104 -5.36 0.88 -10.95
N ASP A 105 -5.38 -0.42 -11.16
CA ASP A 105 -5.76 -1.01 -12.44
C ASP A 105 -7.27 -0.87 -12.66
N GLU A 106 -7.67 -0.36 -13.80
CA GLU A 106 -9.08 -0.08 -14.16
C GLU A 106 -10.00 -1.31 -14.04
N GLY A 107 -9.46 -2.50 -14.27
CA GLY A 107 -10.24 -3.74 -14.23
C GLY A 107 -10.39 -4.34 -12.84
N SER A 108 -9.39 -4.22 -11.99
CA SER A 108 -9.34 -4.90 -10.68
C SER A 108 -9.46 -3.95 -9.48
N GLY A 109 -9.27 -2.64 -9.67
CA GLY A 109 -9.25 -1.65 -8.60
C GLY A 109 -8.15 -1.91 -7.57
N VAL A 110 -7.05 -2.55 -7.98
CA VAL A 110 -5.89 -2.80 -7.12
C VAL A 110 -4.66 -2.13 -7.72
N ILE A 111 -3.80 -1.63 -6.83
CA ILE A 111 -2.50 -1.13 -7.23
C ILE A 111 -1.65 -2.32 -7.64
N LYS A 112 -1.39 -2.43 -8.93
CA LYS A 112 -0.49 -3.46 -9.44
C LYS A 112 0.92 -3.17 -8.95
N LYS A 113 1.55 -4.16 -8.33
CA LYS A 113 2.99 -4.06 -8.11
C LYS A 113 3.69 -3.81 -9.44
N PRO A 114 4.61 -2.85 -9.49
CA PRO A 114 5.42 -2.72 -10.67
C PRO A 114 6.18 -4.02 -10.90
N VAL A 115 6.06 -4.50 -12.09
CA VAL A 115 6.90 -5.49 -12.76
C VAL A 115 7.11 -6.80 -12.02
N GLU A 116 6.50 -7.84 -12.53
CA GLU A 116 6.90 -9.21 -12.25
C GLU A 116 8.29 -9.45 -12.86
N PHE A 117 9.30 -9.62 -12.00
CA PHE A 117 10.63 -9.99 -12.46
C PHE A 117 10.65 -11.47 -12.81
N SER A 118 11.17 -11.79 -13.98
CA SER A 118 11.43 -13.14 -14.43
C SER A 118 12.94 -13.44 -14.41
N PRO A 119 13.35 -14.68 -14.12
CA PRO A 119 14.75 -15.05 -14.21
C PRO A 119 15.35 -14.67 -15.57
N GLY A 120 16.49 -13.96 -15.54
CA GLY A 120 17.14 -13.43 -16.74
C GLY A 120 16.80 -11.97 -17.07
N ASP A 121 15.83 -11.37 -16.41
CA ASP A 121 15.53 -9.94 -16.60
C ASP A 121 16.70 -9.07 -16.17
N VAL A 122 17.01 -8.07 -17.00
CA VAL A 122 17.98 -7.03 -16.64
C VAL A 122 17.28 -6.02 -15.74
N VAL A 123 17.89 -5.74 -14.60
CA VAL A 123 17.38 -4.83 -13.59
C VAL A 123 18.41 -3.77 -13.24
N ARG A 124 17.91 -2.58 -12.86
CA ARG A 124 18.72 -1.51 -12.31
C ARG A 124 18.39 -1.31 -10.84
N ILE A 125 19.40 -1.10 -10.01
CA ILE A 125 19.22 -0.79 -8.59
C ILE A 125 18.93 0.70 -8.44
N LYS A 126 17.79 1.04 -7.82
CA LYS A 126 17.31 2.44 -7.71
C LYS A 126 17.87 3.19 -6.52
N SER A 127 18.27 2.49 -5.47
CA SER A 127 18.70 3.13 -4.21
C SER A 127 19.63 2.24 -3.40
N GLY A 128 20.25 2.84 -2.39
CA GLY A 128 21.20 2.17 -1.50
C GLY A 128 22.65 2.25 -2.01
N PRO A 129 23.59 1.54 -1.34
CA PRO A 129 25.01 1.57 -1.66
C PRO A 129 25.36 1.09 -3.08
N LEU A 130 24.48 0.28 -3.69
CA LEU A 130 24.67 -0.28 -5.03
C LEU A 130 23.82 0.45 -6.09
N ARG A 131 23.33 1.64 -5.77
CA ARG A 131 22.51 2.45 -6.69
C ARG A 131 23.20 2.60 -8.05
N ASP A 132 22.36 2.56 -9.10
CA ASP A 132 22.74 2.70 -10.50
C ASP A 132 23.55 1.53 -11.08
N LEU A 133 23.82 0.47 -10.29
CA LEU A 133 24.34 -0.76 -10.83
C LEU A 133 23.26 -1.58 -11.52
N TYR A 134 23.68 -2.32 -12.52
CA TYR A 134 22.84 -3.25 -13.27
C TYR A 134 23.09 -4.68 -12.82
N GLY A 135 22.06 -5.49 -12.88
CA GLY A 135 22.16 -6.90 -12.56
C GLY A 135 21.15 -7.72 -13.33
N ILE A 136 21.23 -9.02 -13.16
CA ILE A 136 20.27 -9.98 -13.73
C ILE A 136 19.44 -10.54 -12.58
N PHE A 137 18.12 -10.47 -12.72
CA PHE A 137 17.23 -11.10 -11.77
C PHE A 137 17.40 -12.62 -11.83
N GLU A 138 17.70 -13.25 -10.71
CA GLU A 138 17.89 -14.69 -10.63
C GLU A 138 16.63 -15.39 -10.09
N ALA A 139 16.14 -14.96 -8.94
CA ALA A 139 14.99 -15.57 -8.29
C ALA A 139 14.39 -14.67 -7.20
N TRP A 140 13.16 -14.97 -6.85
CA TRP A 140 12.54 -14.47 -5.61
C TRP A 140 13.14 -15.20 -4.40
N GLY A 141 13.40 -14.44 -3.34
CA GLY A 141 13.86 -15.01 -2.07
C GLY A 141 12.74 -15.73 -1.32
N SER A 142 13.13 -16.41 -0.23
CA SER A 142 12.18 -17.07 0.68
C SER A 142 11.34 -16.08 1.49
N ASP A 143 11.90 -14.92 1.77
CA ASP A 143 11.28 -13.86 2.54
C ASP A 143 10.45 -12.93 1.66
N GLU A 144 9.36 -12.40 2.22
CA GLU A 144 8.43 -11.56 1.49
C GLU A 144 9.10 -10.32 0.88
N GLY A 145 8.96 -10.18 -0.44
CA GLY A 145 9.48 -9.04 -1.20
C GLY A 145 10.98 -9.04 -1.45
N ARG A 146 11.72 -10.03 -0.99
CA ARG A 146 13.16 -10.15 -1.30
C ARG A 146 13.39 -10.81 -2.64
N VAL A 147 14.42 -10.33 -3.32
CA VAL A 147 14.86 -10.85 -4.62
C VAL A 147 16.37 -11.08 -4.58
N ARG A 148 16.78 -12.06 -5.35
CA ARG A 148 18.19 -12.34 -5.58
C ARG A 148 18.56 -11.89 -6.99
N ILE A 149 19.59 -11.05 -7.09
CA ILE A 149 20.10 -10.55 -8.35
C ILE A 149 21.60 -10.87 -8.46
N LEU A 150 22.05 -11.07 -9.68
CA LEU A 150 23.45 -11.20 -10.03
C LEU A 150 23.93 -9.84 -10.52
N VAL A 151 24.82 -9.21 -9.78
CA VAL A 151 25.41 -7.92 -10.14
C VAL A 151 26.80 -8.17 -10.72
N ASP A 152 27.05 -7.65 -11.92
CA ASP A 152 28.39 -7.70 -12.52
C ASP A 152 29.28 -6.66 -11.84
N MET A 153 30.25 -7.14 -11.09
CA MET A 153 31.34 -6.33 -10.52
C MET A 153 32.60 -6.56 -11.33
N VAL A 154 33.50 -5.58 -11.32
CA VAL A 154 34.78 -5.68 -12.02
C VAL A 154 35.50 -6.98 -11.61
N ASN A 155 35.57 -7.93 -12.53
CA ASN A 155 36.17 -9.27 -12.40
C ASN A 155 35.36 -10.34 -11.64
N ASN A 156 34.11 -10.08 -11.20
CA ASN A 156 33.31 -11.13 -10.54
C ASN A 156 31.82 -10.84 -10.60
N ARG A 157 31.00 -11.90 -10.54
CA ARG A 157 29.54 -11.78 -10.35
C ARG A 157 29.19 -11.99 -8.89
N ALA A 158 28.62 -10.97 -8.28
CA ALA A 158 28.16 -11.06 -6.90
C ALA A 158 26.66 -11.37 -6.85
N LYS A 159 26.27 -12.33 -6.01
CA LYS A 159 24.87 -12.55 -5.65
C LYS A 159 24.47 -11.57 -4.57
N VAL A 160 23.49 -10.74 -4.85
CA VAL A 160 22.97 -9.75 -3.91
C VAL A 160 21.50 -10.04 -3.63
N VAL A 161 21.15 -10.04 -2.35
CA VAL A 161 19.77 -10.18 -1.91
C VAL A 161 19.28 -8.82 -1.41
N MET A 162 18.20 -8.33 -1.99
CA MET A 162 17.62 -7.05 -1.60
C MET A 162 16.12 -7.06 -1.73
N HIS A 163 15.46 -6.00 -1.25
CA HIS A 163 14.01 -5.87 -1.41
C HIS A 163 13.68 -5.49 -2.86
N SER A 164 12.63 -6.07 -3.41
CA SER A 164 12.19 -5.85 -4.80
C SER A 164 11.85 -4.40 -5.12
N SER A 165 11.47 -3.62 -4.11
CA SER A 165 11.21 -2.18 -4.28
C SER A 165 12.46 -1.37 -4.63
N LEU A 166 13.65 -1.92 -4.40
CA LEU A 166 14.94 -1.25 -4.67
C LEU A 166 15.43 -1.44 -6.10
N ILE A 167 14.74 -2.24 -6.91
CA ILE A 167 15.11 -2.52 -8.30
C ILE A 167 13.99 -2.15 -9.26
N GLU A 168 14.33 -1.92 -10.49
CA GLU A 168 13.42 -1.74 -11.61
C GLU A 168 13.87 -2.55 -12.82
N LYS A 169 12.92 -3.00 -13.62
CA LYS A 169 13.18 -3.68 -14.90
C LYS A 169 13.50 -2.65 -15.96
N ILE A 170 14.47 -2.98 -16.81
CA ILE A 170 14.87 -2.14 -17.96
C ILE A 170 14.32 -2.73 -19.23
#